data_62c0d3e964bbca262a22d91b1b43a857
#
_entry.id   62c0d3e964bbca262a22d91b1b43a857
#
_cell.length_a   1.000
_cell.length_b   1.000
_cell.length_c   1.000
_cell.angle_alpha   90.00
_cell.angle_beta   90.00
_cell.angle_gamma   90.00
#
_symmetry.space_group_name_H-M   'P 1'
#
loop_
_entity.id
_entity.type
_entity.pdbx_description
1 polymer ?
#
loop_
_entity_poly.entity_id
_entity_poly.type
_entity_poly.pdbx_seq_one_letter_code
_entity_poly.pdbx_strand_id
1 'polypeptide(L)'
;EYGYSSLGIMDEDNLYGAYYFIKECQKQGIQPVLGLEMTVHHKDEWINLRFLALSNRGYQNLMKLSSLKMTGKKEWTDFSPYLEDICVIVPYYSAIDSLDLGHDYYIGVYPDTPQSNFSHPILPLYRVNSFESEDLETLQMLKAIKKNVTLREVDVQSQQGLFLPADRLEQVFVEKFPQALENLARLTKGTSYEIDSSLKLPRFNPERPAVEELRERAIQGLKQKGLWNQDYQARLEEELSVIHDMGFDDYFLVVWDLLRFGRSQGYYMGMGRGSAVGSLVAYALDITGIDPVAKNLIFERFLNRERYTMPDIDIDIPDIYRPEFIRYVRDRYGSIHAAQIVTYSTFGAKQAIRDVFKRYGVPEYELTAITKKIASKDTLTTAYEGNLGFRQLIQSKMEYQKAFEIAKKIEGYPRQTSIHAAGVVISDKNLTDYIPLKYGEDMLITQYDAHGVEGNGLLKMDFLGLRN
;
A
#
# COMPACT_ATOMS: atom_id res chain seq x y z
N GLU A 1 -25.42 9.59 6.12
CA GLU A 1 -26.07 9.63 7.45
C GLU A 1 -25.54 10.79 8.31
N TYR A 2 -24.22 11.07 8.28
CA TYR A 2 -23.59 12.14 9.07
C TYR A 2 -23.53 13.51 8.38
N GLY A 3 -24.03 13.65 7.14
CA GLY A 3 -24.18 14.92 6.42
C GLY A 3 -22.90 15.50 5.82
N TYR A 4 -21.81 14.75 5.75
CA TYR A 4 -20.55 15.20 5.14
C TYR A 4 -20.60 15.14 3.62
N SER A 5 -20.21 16.22 2.94
CA SER A 5 -19.94 16.28 1.51
C SER A 5 -18.46 16.08 1.21
N SER A 6 -17.58 16.23 2.20
CA SER A 6 -16.13 16.06 2.12
C SER A 6 -15.62 15.40 3.39
N LEU A 7 -14.62 14.53 3.26
CA LEU A 7 -13.93 13.88 4.36
C LEU A 7 -12.42 13.90 4.15
N GLY A 8 -11.67 14.01 5.26
CA GLY A 8 -10.22 13.92 5.26
C GLY A 8 -9.71 12.63 5.89
N ILE A 9 -8.58 12.15 5.38
CA ILE A 9 -7.74 11.14 6.04
C ILE A 9 -6.37 11.75 6.27
N MET A 10 -5.81 11.52 7.47
CA MET A 10 -4.50 12.06 7.85
C MET A 10 -3.84 11.10 8.84
N ASP A 11 -2.98 10.24 8.32
CA ASP A 11 -2.20 9.29 9.12
C ASP A 11 -0.79 9.82 9.40
N GLU A 12 -0.15 9.27 10.44
CA GLU A 12 1.21 9.62 10.82
C GLU A 12 2.23 8.93 9.92
N ASP A 13 3.08 9.70 9.26
CA ASP A 13 4.18 9.30 8.39
C ASP A 13 3.82 8.50 7.13
N ASN A 14 2.64 7.89 7.04
CA ASN A 14 2.27 6.97 5.99
C ASN A 14 0.97 7.31 5.27
N LEU A 15 0.78 6.70 4.10
CA LEU A 15 -0.39 6.81 3.23
C LEU A 15 -1.04 5.45 2.94
N TYR A 16 -0.90 4.47 3.82
CA TYR A 16 -1.42 3.12 3.60
C TYR A 16 -2.90 3.09 3.19
N GLY A 17 -3.73 3.93 3.79
CA GLY A 17 -5.17 3.99 3.52
C GLY A 17 -5.59 4.89 2.36
N ALA A 18 -4.69 5.69 1.78
CA ALA A 18 -5.05 6.77 0.86
C ALA A 18 -5.74 6.26 -0.43
N TYR A 19 -5.20 5.22 -1.05
CA TYR A 19 -5.78 4.64 -2.27
C TYR A 19 -7.22 4.18 -2.07
N TYR A 20 -7.48 3.39 -1.03
CA TYR A 20 -8.82 2.88 -0.71
C TYR A 20 -9.76 4.00 -0.28
N PHE A 21 -9.26 4.99 0.45
CA PHE A 21 -10.03 6.15 0.86
C PHE A 21 -10.52 6.97 -0.33
N ILE A 22 -9.66 7.27 -1.31
CA ILE A 22 -10.04 7.94 -2.55
C ILE A 22 -11.14 7.15 -3.27
N LYS A 23 -10.93 5.84 -3.46
CA LYS A 23 -11.88 4.98 -4.17
C LYS A 23 -13.23 4.92 -3.48
N GLU A 24 -13.26 4.77 -2.16
CA GLU A 24 -14.53 4.70 -1.44
C GLU A 24 -15.24 6.06 -1.41
N CYS A 25 -14.53 7.16 -1.22
CA CYS A 25 -15.12 8.50 -1.32
C CYS A 25 -15.74 8.75 -2.69
N GLN A 26 -15.02 8.41 -3.78
CA GLN A 26 -15.54 8.55 -5.14
C GLN A 26 -16.82 7.72 -5.36
N LYS A 27 -16.84 6.48 -4.87
CA LYS A 27 -18.00 5.60 -4.94
C LYS A 27 -19.22 6.15 -4.18
N GLN A 28 -18.98 6.82 -3.05
CA GLN A 28 -20.03 7.41 -2.21
C GLN A 28 -20.41 8.85 -2.61
N GLY A 29 -19.76 9.43 -3.60
CA GLY A 29 -19.97 10.82 -4.00
C GLY A 29 -19.50 11.84 -2.96
N ILE A 30 -18.52 11.48 -2.12
CA ILE A 30 -17.90 12.32 -1.11
C ILE A 30 -16.56 12.82 -1.65
N GLN A 31 -16.26 14.11 -1.45
CA GLN A 31 -14.97 14.69 -1.81
C GLN A 31 -13.88 14.21 -0.83
N PRO A 32 -12.83 13.50 -1.29
CA PRO A 32 -11.71 13.15 -0.44
C PRO A 32 -10.75 14.34 -0.24
N VAL A 33 -10.18 14.45 0.95
CA VAL A 33 -9.05 15.35 1.24
C VAL A 33 -7.95 14.51 1.87
N LEU A 34 -6.81 14.42 1.19
CA LEU A 34 -5.67 13.64 1.66
C LEU A 34 -4.74 14.51 2.48
N GLY A 35 -4.33 14.00 3.62
CA GLY A 35 -3.37 14.63 4.50
C GLY A 35 -2.31 13.66 5.00
N LEU A 36 -1.29 14.22 5.63
CA LEU A 36 -0.16 13.52 6.23
C LEU A 36 0.28 14.26 7.49
N GLU A 37 0.43 13.53 8.58
CA GLU A 37 1.01 14.03 9.81
C GLU A 37 2.47 13.60 9.89
N MET A 38 3.40 14.52 10.14
CA MET A 38 4.82 14.20 10.30
C MET A 38 5.45 15.06 11.38
N THR A 39 6.39 14.46 12.12
CA THR A 39 7.32 15.20 12.96
C THR A 39 8.65 15.35 12.22
N VAL A 40 9.09 16.58 12.04
CA VAL A 40 10.32 16.94 11.32
C VAL A 40 11.29 17.67 12.26
N HIS A 41 12.58 17.60 11.95
CA HIS A 41 13.61 18.37 12.63
C HIS A 41 13.87 19.65 11.84
N HIS A 42 13.80 20.80 12.53
CA HIS A 42 14.08 22.10 11.92
C HIS A 42 14.81 22.99 12.92
N LYS A 43 15.98 23.48 12.51
CA LYS A 43 16.91 24.21 13.40
C LYS A 43 17.08 23.46 14.72
N ASP A 44 17.22 23.35 15.68
CA ASP A 44 17.42 22.52 16.86
C ASP A 44 16.12 21.95 17.52
N GLU A 45 14.99 21.99 16.78
CA GLU A 45 13.69 21.60 17.36
C GLU A 45 12.97 20.55 16.51
N TRP A 46 12.17 19.72 17.18
CA TRP A 46 11.22 18.81 16.54
C TRP A 46 9.87 19.46 16.43
N ILE A 47 9.37 19.58 15.20
CA ILE A 47 8.10 20.23 14.89
C ILE A 47 7.13 19.20 14.34
N ASN A 48 5.92 19.18 14.90
CA ASN A 48 4.83 18.38 14.38
C ASN A 48 4.09 19.17 13.31
N LEU A 49 4.00 18.64 12.11
CA LEU A 49 3.37 19.28 10.96
C LEU A 49 2.23 18.43 10.42
N ARG A 50 1.29 19.11 9.77
CA ARG A 50 0.23 18.51 8.96
C ARG A 50 0.34 19.03 7.54
N PHE A 51 0.11 18.15 6.59
CA PHE A 51 0.14 18.49 5.17
C PHE A 51 -1.19 18.09 4.54
N LEU A 52 -1.78 18.96 3.72
CA LEU A 52 -2.95 18.63 2.91
C LEU A 52 -2.59 18.75 1.44
N ALA A 53 -2.95 17.74 0.65
CA ALA A 53 -2.84 17.78 -0.80
C ALA A 53 -4.05 18.49 -1.40
N LEU A 54 -3.81 19.54 -2.20
CA LEU A 54 -4.87 20.39 -2.77
C LEU A 54 -5.21 20.03 -4.22
N SER A 55 -4.43 19.14 -4.83
CA SER A 55 -4.57 18.72 -6.23
C SER A 55 -3.89 17.37 -6.47
N ASN A 56 -3.93 16.86 -7.70
CA ASN A 56 -3.11 15.72 -8.11
C ASN A 56 -1.61 15.95 -7.89
N ARG A 57 -1.13 17.17 -8.17
CA ARG A 57 0.27 17.53 -7.91
C ARG A 57 0.59 17.48 -6.41
N GLY A 58 -0.33 18.01 -5.60
CA GLY A 58 -0.24 17.90 -4.14
C GLY A 58 -0.23 16.45 -3.66
N TYR A 59 -1.04 15.59 -4.26
CA TYR A 59 -1.04 14.15 -3.92
C TYR A 59 0.30 13.48 -4.28
N GLN A 60 0.88 13.77 -5.45
CA GLN A 60 2.21 13.28 -5.81
C GLN A 60 3.28 13.76 -4.80
N ASN A 61 3.23 15.03 -4.41
CA ASN A 61 4.14 15.57 -3.41
C ASN A 61 3.91 14.94 -2.03
N LEU A 62 2.67 14.68 -1.65
CA LEU A 62 2.36 13.99 -0.40
C LEU A 62 2.95 12.57 -0.36
N MET A 63 2.90 11.84 -1.48
CA MET A 63 3.56 10.54 -1.63
C MET A 63 5.08 10.63 -1.49
N LYS A 64 5.70 11.68 -2.05
CA LYS A 64 7.14 11.95 -1.91
C LYS A 64 7.52 12.28 -0.47
N LEU A 65 6.75 13.14 0.20
CA LEU A 65 6.96 13.49 1.61
C LEU A 65 6.91 12.24 2.50
N SER A 66 5.87 11.42 2.34
CA SER A 66 5.73 10.16 3.09
C SER A 66 6.88 9.19 2.79
N SER A 67 7.26 9.06 1.52
CA SER A 67 8.35 8.16 1.11
C SER A 67 9.69 8.59 1.70
N LEU A 68 10.00 9.87 1.69
CA LEU A 68 11.21 10.42 2.31
C LEU A 68 11.22 10.15 3.82
N LYS A 69 10.10 10.42 4.50
CA LYS A 69 9.97 10.17 5.94
C LYS A 69 10.15 8.70 6.27
N MET A 70 9.47 7.82 5.54
CA MET A 70 9.48 6.38 5.78
C MET A 70 10.77 5.69 5.28
N THR A 71 11.66 6.40 4.61
CA THR A 71 13.03 5.98 4.27
C THR A 71 14.09 6.61 5.17
N GLY A 72 13.69 7.34 6.22
CA GLY A 72 14.57 7.79 7.29
C GLY A 72 14.97 9.27 7.24
N LYS A 73 14.43 10.06 6.30
CA LYS A 73 14.63 11.52 6.28
C LYS A 73 13.95 12.17 7.48
N LYS A 74 14.54 13.24 8.00
CA LYS A 74 14.08 13.90 9.23
C LYS A 74 14.11 15.42 9.14
N GLU A 75 15.05 15.98 8.37
CA GLU A 75 15.28 17.41 8.32
C GLU A 75 14.21 18.11 7.46
N TRP A 76 13.74 19.27 7.90
CA TRP A 76 12.81 20.09 7.14
C TRP A 76 13.29 20.36 5.71
N THR A 77 14.58 20.54 5.53
CA THR A 77 15.22 20.78 4.22
C THR A 77 15.10 19.58 3.26
N ASP A 78 14.86 18.36 3.77
CA ASP A 78 14.58 17.21 2.93
C ASP A 78 13.16 17.28 2.32
N PHE A 79 12.21 17.92 3.02
CA PHE A 79 10.79 17.94 2.69
C PHE A 79 10.37 19.22 1.97
N SER A 80 10.93 20.36 2.34
CA SER A 80 10.56 21.69 1.81
C SER A 80 10.58 21.83 0.28
N PRO A 81 11.38 21.06 -0.50
CA PRO A 81 11.30 21.11 -1.97
C PRO A 81 10.02 20.53 -2.57
N TYR A 82 9.21 19.83 -1.81
CA TYR A 82 8.02 19.08 -2.29
C TYR A 82 6.70 19.66 -1.74
N LEU A 83 6.58 20.99 -1.71
CA LEU A 83 5.42 21.67 -1.12
C LEU A 83 4.50 22.32 -2.15
N GLU A 84 4.74 22.14 -3.44
CA GLU A 84 3.83 22.60 -4.49
C GLU A 84 2.45 21.93 -4.33
N ASP A 85 1.38 22.74 -4.30
CA ASP A 85 0.00 22.30 -4.04
C ASP A 85 -0.19 21.53 -2.72
N ILE A 86 0.67 21.80 -1.75
CA ILE A 86 0.57 21.32 -0.37
C ILE A 86 0.27 22.49 0.56
N CYS A 87 -0.77 22.33 1.36
CA CYS A 87 -1.02 23.20 2.51
C CYS A 87 -0.25 22.67 3.72
N VAL A 88 0.63 23.51 4.28
CA VAL A 88 1.34 23.20 5.52
C VAL A 88 0.55 23.77 6.71
N ILE A 89 0.32 22.93 7.71
CA ILE A 89 -0.39 23.30 8.93
C ILE A 89 0.50 22.98 10.14
N VAL A 90 0.68 23.96 10.98
CA VAL A 90 1.38 23.81 12.26
C VAL A 90 0.34 23.81 13.37
N PRO A 91 0.12 22.71 14.10
CA PRO A 91 -0.75 22.69 15.26
C PRO A 91 -0.32 23.76 16.28
N TYR A 92 -1.28 24.49 16.82
CA TYR A 92 -1.00 25.57 17.76
C TYR A 92 -0.19 25.11 18.98
N TYR A 93 0.81 25.91 19.34
CA TYR A 93 1.56 25.83 20.58
C TYR A 93 1.99 27.24 21.01
N SER A 94 2.33 27.44 22.29
CA SER A 94 2.53 28.76 22.89
C SER A 94 3.64 29.62 22.25
N ALA A 95 4.63 29.00 21.62
CA ALA A 95 5.76 29.70 20.99
C ALA A 95 5.65 29.75 19.45
N ILE A 96 4.48 29.49 18.88
CA ILE A 96 4.29 29.37 17.42
C ILE A 96 4.66 30.65 16.66
N ASP A 97 4.48 31.82 17.27
CA ASP A 97 4.81 33.12 16.62
C ASP A 97 6.30 33.31 16.35
N SER A 98 7.18 32.54 17.00
CA SER A 98 8.61 32.54 16.75
C SER A 98 9.06 31.55 15.65
N LEU A 99 8.15 30.72 15.15
CA LEU A 99 8.48 29.72 14.14
C LEU A 99 8.65 30.35 12.76
N ASP A 100 9.81 30.12 12.17
CA ASP A 100 10.12 30.46 10.79
C ASP A 100 10.54 29.20 10.02
N LEU A 101 9.62 28.72 9.19
CA LEU A 101 9.87 27.55 8.29
C LEU A 101 10.48 27.97 6.94
N GLY A 102 10.59 29.27 6.65
CA GLY A 102 10.92 29.75 5.30
C GLY A 102 9.84 29.41 4.26
N HIS A 103 8.63 29.10 4.69
CA HIS A 103 7.48 28.74 3.88
C HIS A 103 6.19 29.16 4.60
N ASP A 104 5.17 29.53 3.81
CA ASP A 104 3.86 29.88 4.36
C ASP A 104 3.17 28.67 5.00
N TYR A 105 2.51 28.89 6.13
CA TYR A 105 1.75 27.87 6.83
C TYR A 105 0.50 28.42 7.49
N TYR A 106 -0.42 27.51 7.81
CA TYR A 106 -1.59 27.78 8.63
C TYR A 106 -1.35 27.32 10.06
N ILE A 107 -1.92 28.04 11.02
CA ILE A 107 -1.97 27.55 12.41
C ILE A 107 -3.19 26.65 12.55
N GLY A 108 -2.94 25.40 12.96
CA GLY A 108 -4.01 24.43 13.24
C GLY A 108 -4.58 24.64 14.64
N VAL A 109 -5.88 24.94 14.72
CA VAL A 109 -6.56 25.15 16.00
C VAL A 109 -7.49 23.99 16.33
N TYR A 110 -7.36 23.49 17.56
CA TYR A 110 -8.30 22.52 18.14
C TYR A 110 -9.43 23.22 18.87
N PRO A 111 -10.55 22.54 19.20
CA PRO A 111 -11.66 23.14 19.93
C PRO A 111 -11.26 23.79 21.27
N ASP A 112 -10.24 23.24 21.93
CA ASP A 112 -9.71 23.71 23.21
C ASP A 112 -8.57 24.73 23.10
N THR A 113 -8.10 25.03 21.87
CA THR A 113 -7.07 26.04 21.65
C THR A 113 -7.49 27.39 22.23
N PRO A 114 -6.62 28.08 22.99
CA PRO A 114 -6.95 29.44 23.48
C PRO A 114 -7.17 30.40 22.32
N GLN A 115 -8.14 31.29 22.47
CA GLN A 115 -8.32 32.44 21.54
C GLN A 115 -7.14 33.39 21.69
N SER A 116 -6.52 33.76 20.59
CA SER A 116 -5.41 34.72 20.53
C SER A 116 -5.40 35.44 19.17
N ASN A 117 -4.62 36.49 19.06
CA ASN A 117 -4.32 37.09 17.77
C ASN A 117 -3.25 36.24 17.09
N PHE A 118 -3.66 35.38 16.20
CA PHE A 118 -2.76 34.49 15.46
C PHE A 118 -1.96 35.27 14.41
N SER A 119 -0.67 35.02 14.33
CA SER A 119 0.25 35.61 13.34
C SER A 119 0.02 35.12 11.91
N HIS A 120 -0.60 33.96 11.76
CA HIS A 120 -0.90 33.30 10.48
C HIS A 120 -2.38 32.92 10.38
N PRO A 121 -2.90 32.68 9.17
CA PRO A 121 -4.27 32.21 9.02
C PRO A 121 -4.46 30.85 9.70
N ILE A 122 -5.67 30.63 10.21
CA ILE A 122 -5.99 29.43 11.00
C ILE A 122 -6.80 28.41 10.22
N LEU A 123 -6.61 27.12 10.54
CA LEU A 123 -7.42 26.00 10.07
C LEU A 123 -7.89 25.15 11.24
N PRO A 124 -9.09 24.56 11.18
CA PRO A 124 -9.59 23.70 12.24
C PRO A 124 -8.87 22.34 12.19
N LEU A 125 -8.51 21.84 13.34
CA LEU A 125 -8.02 20.47 13.53
C LEU A 125 -8.97 19.72 14.47
N TYR A 126 -9.44 18.58 14.01
CA TYR A 126 -10.25 17.68 14.80
C TYR A 126 -9.87 16.23 14.52
N ARG A 127 -9.38 15.54 15.54
CA ARG A 127 -8.96 14.14 15.40
C ARG A 127 -10.11 13.21 15.71
N VAL A 128 -10.51 12.42 14.75
CA VAL A 128 -11.49 11.34 14.93
C VAL A 128 -10.77 10.04 15.25
N ASN A 129 -11.12 9.39 16.37
CA ASN A 129 -10.53 8.13 16.80
C ASN A 129 -11.59 7.04 17.04
N SER A 130 -12.86 7.39 17.13
CA SER A 130 -13.94 6.48 17.46
C SER A 130 -15.26 6.95 16.88
N PHE A 131 -16.17 6.02 16.65
CA PHE A 131 -17.54 6.33 16.22
C PHE A 131 -18.47 6.50 17.41
N GLU A 132 -18.27 5.73 18.46
CA GLU A 132 -19.10 5.72 19.68
C GLU A 132 -18.21 5.84 20.93
N SER A 133 -18.82 6.25 22.04
CA SER A 133 -18.10 6.39 23.32
C SER A 133 -17.56 5.07 23.84
N GLU A 134 -18.26 3.97 23.56
CA GLU A 134 -17.88 2.61 23.93
C GLU A 134 -16.62 2.11 23.19
N ASP A 135 -16.23 2.76 22.08
CA ASP A 135 -15.02 2.43 21.33
C ASP A 135 -13.73 2.85 22.04
N LEU A 136 -13.80 3.68 23.08
CA LEU A 136 -12.64 4.11 23.86
C LEU A 136 -11.87 2.93 24.47
N GLU A 137 -12.58 1.91 24.96
CA GLU A 137 -11.95 0.69 25.51
C GLU A 137 -11.26 -0.11 24.40
N THR A 138 -11.87 -0.16 23.19
CA THR A 138 -11.26 -0.78 22.02
C THR A 138 -10.01 -0.03 21.56
N LEU A 139 -10.03 1.30 21.58
CA LEU A 139 -8.88 2.14 21.25
C LEU A 139 -7.73 1.94 22.28
N GLN A 140 -8.07 1.86 23.57
CA GLN A 140 -7.12 1.54 24.62
C GLN A 140 -6.47 0.17 24.39
N MET A 141 -7.28 -0.83 24.01
CA MET A 141 -6.79 -2.17 23.66
C MET A 141 -5.82 -2.15 22.48
N LEU A 142 -6.15 -1.45 21.39
CA LEU A 142 -5.26 -1.31 20.24
C LEU A 142 -3.92 -0.63 20.61
N LYS A 143 -3.95 0.38 21.48
CA LYS A 143 -2.74 1.01 22.01
C LYS A 143 -1.91 0.03 22.88
N ALA A 144 -2.57 -0.79 23.70
CA ALA A 144 -1.91 -1.81 24.51
C ALA A 144 -1.25 -2.88 23.64
N ILE A 145 -1.94 -3.32 22.59
CA ILE A 145 -1.40 -4.26 21.59
C ILE A 145 -0.18 -3.66 20.89
N LYS A 146 -0.27 -2.42 20.41
CA LYS A 146 0.84 -1.72 19.73
C LYS A 146 2.06 -1.57 20.62
N LYS A 147 1.87 -1.22 21.89
CA LYS A 147 2.95 -1.05 22.87
C LYS A 147 3.44 -2.36 23.50
N ASN A 148 2.75 -3.46 23.25
CA ASN A 148 3.00 -4.78 23.85
C ASN A 148 2.96 -4.77 25.41
N VAL A 149 2.01 -4.04 25.97
CA VAL A 149 1.80 -3.90 27.43
C VAL A 149 0.40 -4.40 27.82
N THR A 150 0.13 -4.50 29.13
CA THR A 150 -1.22 -4.83 29.61
C THR A 150 -2.18 -3.66 29.43
N LEU A 151 -3.48 -3.95 29.44
CA LEU A 151 -4.51 -2.91 29.28
C LEU A 151 -4.44 -1.84 30.37
N ARG A 152 -4.05 -2.21 31.59
CA ARG A 152 -3.95 -1.30 32.74
C ARG A 152 -2.81 -0.29 32.65
N GLU A 153 -1.80 -0.57 31.81
CA GLU A 153 -0.64 0.30 31.60
C GLU A 153 -0.89 1.38 30.52
N VAL A 154 -2.06 1.39 29.89
CA VAL A 154 -2.42 2.36 28.87
C VAL A 154 -3.51 3.28 29.39
N ASP A 155 -3.18 4.57 29.49
CA ASP A 155 -4.16 5.62 29.72
C ASP A 155 -4.72 6.13 28.38
N VAL A 156 -6.03 6.22 28.26
CA VAL A 156 -6.73 6.86 27.16
C VAL A 156 -7.39 8.09 27.72
N GLN A 157 -6.77 9.23 27.46
CA GLN A 157 -7.38 10.51 27.83
C GLN A 157 -8.76 10.64 27.18
N SER A 158 -9.74 11.08 27.92
CA SER A 158 -11.14 11.23 27.53
C SER A 158 -11.41 12.27 26.42
N GLN A 159 -10.38 12.95 25.94
CA GLN A 159 -10.45 13.97 24.86
C GLN A 159 -10.30 13.37 23.45
N GLN A 160 -10.71 12.16 23.25
CA GLN A 160 -10.64 11.53 21.93
C GLN A 160 -11.86 11.94 21.12
N GLY A 161 -11.63 12.48 19.91
CA GLY A 161 -12.69 12.95 19.04
C GLY A 161 -13.60 11.82 18.59
N LEU A 162 -14.88 11.96 18.89
CA LEU A 162 -15.93 11.13 18.29
C LEU A 162 -16.16 11.59 16.86
N PHE A 163 -16.54 10.68 16.00
CA PHE A 163 -17.03 11.01 14.66
C PHE A 163 -18.41 11.66 14.78
N LEU A 164 -18.44 12.98 14.82
CA LEU A 164 -19.67 13.76 15.00
C LEU A 164 -20.40 13.95 13.66
N PRO A 165 -21.73 14.14 13.65
CA PRO A 165 -22.44 14.72 12.49
C PRO A 165 -21.85 16.07 12.09
N ALA A 166 -21.91 16.39 10.79
CA ALA A 166 -21.26 17.58 10.22
C ALA A 166 -21.70 18.88 10.90
N ASP A 167 -23.00 19.03 11.15
CA ASP A 167 -23.57 20.19 11.85
C ASP A 167 -23.05 20.35 13.28
N ARG A 168 -22.86 19.24 13.97
CA ARG A 168 -22.31 19.23 15.33
C ARG A 168 -20.83 19.57 15.34
N LEU A 169 -20.06 19.04 14.40
CA LEU A 169 -18.65 19.39 14.28
C LEU A 169 -18.46 20.86 13.93
N GLU A 170 -19.30 21.39 13.03
CA GLU A 170 -19.29 22.81 12.69
C GLU A 170 -19.55 23.68 13.91
N GLN A 171 -20.56 23.37 14.73
CA GLN A 171 -20.88 24.07 15.95
C GLN A 171 -19.71 24.17 16.93
N VAL A 172 -18.86 23.15 16.99
CA VAL A 172 -17.69 23.13 17.88
C VAL A 172 -16.69 24.25 17.54
N PHE A 173 -16.60 24.67 16.28
CA PHE A 173 -15.67 25.71 15.84
C PHE A 173 -16.32 27.09 15.60
N VAL A 174 -17.59 27.13 15.18
CA VAL A 174 -18.28 28.39 14.78
C VAL A 174 -18.20 29.44 15.85
N GLU A 175 -18.40 29.11 17.12
CA GLU A 175 -18.40 30.06 18.21
C GLU A 175 -17.01 30.66 18.49
N LYS A 176 -15.97 29.91 18.29
CA LYS A 176 -14.61 30.24 18.70
C LYS A 176 -13.68 30.60 17.55
N PHE A 177 -13.81 29.88 16.45
CA PHE A 177 -12.92 29.98 15.29
C PHE A 177 -13.67 29.94 13.95
N PRO A 178 -14.67 30.79 13.69
CA PRO A 178 -15.43 30.79 12.44
C PRO A 178 -14.55 30.99 11.22
N GLN A 179 -13.50 31.80 11.33
CA GLN A 179 -12.52 32.03 10.26
C GLN A 179 -11.74 30.77 9.85
N ALA A 180 -11.55 29.85 10.79
CA ALA A 180 -10.87 28.58 10.48
C ALA A 180 -11.72 27.72 9.53
N LEU A 181 -13.03 27.66 9.74
CA LEU A 181 -13.97 26.94 8.87
C LEU A 181 -14.06 27.57 7.47
N GLU A 182 -14.13 28.91 7.38
CA GLU A 182 -14.12 29.62 6.10
C GLU A 182 -12.83 29.36 5.32
N ASN A 183 -11.69 29.42 5.99
CA ASN A 183 -10.39 29.12 5.38
C ASN A 183 -10.34 27.68 4.87
N LEU A 184 -10.81 26.70 5.64
CA LEU A 184 -10.86 25.31 5.23
C LEU A 184 -11.74 25.10 4.00
N ALA A 185 -12.95 25.65 4.01
CA ALA A 185 -13.89 25.56 2.89
C ALA A 185 -13.31 26.17 1.60
N ARG A 186 -12.66 27.34 1.72
CA ARG A 186 -11.98 27.99 0.59
C ARG A 186 -10.81 27.17 0.07
N LEU A 187 -9.98 26.65 0.97
CA LEU A 187 -8.76 25.90 0.63
C LEU A 187 -9.06 24.58 -0.07
N THR A 188 -10.08 23.87 0.40
CA THR A 188 -10.42 22.53 -0.12
C THR A 188 -11.44 22.57 -1.26
N LYS A 189 -11.91 23.77 -1.64
CA LYS A 189 -12.86 23.92 -2.74
C LYS A 189 -12.31 23.37 -4.05
N GLY A 190 -12.97 22.35 -4.60
CA GLY A 190 -12.60 21.75 -5.88
C GLY A 190 -11.40 20.78 -5.79
N THR A 191 -10.90 20.46 -4.60
CA THR A 191 -9.88 19.43 -4.42
C THR A 191 -10.40 18.08 -4.92
N SER A 192 -9.65 17.47 -5.82
CA SER A 192 -9.95 16.13 -6.35
C SER A 192 -8.65 15.41 -6.69
N TYR A 193 -8.70 14.09 -6.72
CA TYR A 193 -7.57 13.25 -7.08
C TYR A 193 -7.97 12.24 -8.13
N GLU A 194 -7.16 12.15 -9.18
CA GLU A 194 -7.29 11.14 -10.21
C GLU A 194 -6.20 10.09 -10.04
N ILE A 195 -6.60 8.83 -10.05
CA ILE A 195 -5.66 7.70 -10.05
C ILE A 195 -5.39 7.38 -11.51
N ASP A 196 -4.15 7.61 -11.94
CA ASP A 196 -3.71 7.26 -13.29
C ASP A 196 -3.48 5.75 -13.40
N SER A 197 -4.46 5.05 -13.94
CA SER A 197 -4.42 3.61 -14.20
C SER A 197 -3.77 3.24 -15.54
N SER A 198 -3.26 4.21 -16.30
CA SER A 198 -2.53 3.93 -17.54
C SER A 198 -1.30 3.06 -17.25
N LEU A 199 -1.03 2.11 -18.14
CA LEU A 199 0.04 1.12 -17.96
C LEU A 199 1.42 1.77 -17.96
N LYS A 200 2.22 1.46 -16.96
CA LYS A 200 3.60 1.95 -16.75
C LYS A 200 4.55 0.77 -16.69
N LEU A 201 4.97 0.30 -17.86
CA LEU A 201 5.87 -0.83 -17.97
C LEU A 201 7.33 -0.42 -17.74
N PRO A 202 8.17 -1.35 -17.25
CA PRO A 202 9.61 -1.14 -17.23
C PRO A 202 10.17 -1.02 -18.66
N ARG A 203 11.27 -0.29 -18.84
CA ARG A 203 12.08 -0.33 -20.04
C ARG A 203 13.25 -1.25 -19.83
N PHE A 204 13.39 -2.24 -20.72
CA PHE A 204 14.52 -3.15 -20.69
C PHE A 204 15.81 -2.44 -21.12
N ASN A 205 15.79 -1.76 -22.25
CA ASN A 205 16.92 -1.02 -22.80
C ASN A 205 16.44 0.34 -23.35
N PRO A 206 16.82 1.47 -22.71
CA PRO A 206 16.39 2.79 -23.16
C PRO A 206 16.98 3.20 -24.53
N GLU A 207 18.12 2.57 -24.92
CA GLU A 207 18.87 2.97 -26.13
C GLU A 207 18.42 2.22 -27.39
N ARG A 208 17.56 1.19 -27.23
CA ARG A 208 17.11 0.36 -28.33
C ARG A 208 15.59 0.09 -28.26
N PRO A 209 14.87 0.13 -29.42
CA PRO A 209 13.47 -0.26 -29.45
C PRO A 209 13.27 -1.71 -28.99
N ALA A 210 12.41 -1.92 -28.01
CA ALA A 210 12.15 -3.24 -27.43
C ALA A 210 11.58 -4.22 -28.46
N VAL A 211 10.75 -3.73 -29.41
CA VAL A 211 10.18 -4.57 -30.48
C VAL A 211 11.25 -5.20 -31.37
N GLU A 212 12.30 -4.45 -31.69
CA GLU A 212 13.41 -4.96 -32.52
C GLU A 212 14.25 -5.98 -31.75
N GLU A 213 14.57 -5.66 -30.50
CA GLU A 213 15.37 -6.53 -29.65
C GLU A 213 14.65 -7.84 -29.33
N LEU A 214 13.36 -7.80 -29.01
CA LEU A 214 12.54 -8.98 -28.74
C LEU A 214 12.47 -9.88 -29.97
N ARG A 215 12.24 -9.29 -31.14
CA ARG A 215 12.19 -10.02 -32.42
C ARG A 215 13.50 -10.74 -32.72
N GLU A 216 14.62 -10.03 -32.62
CA GLU A 216 15.96 -10.59 -32.89
C GLU A 216 16.28 -11.73 -31.96
N ARG A 217 16.03 -11.59 -30.66
CA ARG A 217 16.26 -12.64 -29.65
C ARG A 217 15.38 -13.86 -29.89
N ALA A 218 14.11 -13.65 -30.22
CA ALA A 218 13.19 -14.75 -30.53
C ALA A 218 13.61 -15.53 -31.80
N ILE A 219 14.00 -14.83 -32.85
CA ILE A 219 14.54 -15.46 -34.07
C ILE A 219 15.82 -16.26 -33.76
N GLN A 220 16.72 -15.66 -33.00
CA GLN A 220 17.96 -16.34 -32.59
C GLN A 220 17.67 -17.60 -31.78
N GLY A 221 16.72 -17.52 -30.85
CA GLY A 221 16.31 -18.67 -30.03
C GLY A 221 15.75 -19.82 -30.85
N LEU A 222 14.88 -19.53 -31.83
CA LEU A 222 14.34 -20.56 -32.73
C LEU A 222 15.42 -21.18 -33.63
N LYS A 223 16.36 -20.38 -34.13
CA LYS A 223 17.50 -20.87 -34.91
C LYS A 223 18.37 -21.81 -34.07
N GLN A 224 18.68 -21.46 -32.83
CA GLN A 224 19.45 -22.30 -31.91
C GLN A 224 18.76 -23.64 -31.60
N LYS A 225 17.41 -23.62 -31.60
CA LYS A 225 16.60 -24.84 -31.40
C LYS A 225 16.40 -25.66 -32.67
N GLY A 226 16.89 -25.19 -33.81
CA GLY A 226 16.71 -25.87 -35.11
C GLY A 226 15.25 -25.77 -35.65
N LEU A 227 14.46 -24.79 -35.16
CA LEU A 227 13.03 -24.66 -35.47
C LEU A 227 12.73 -23.51 -36.44
N TRP A 228 13.73 -22.97 -37.16
CA TRP A 228 13.55 -21.82 -38.05
C TRP A 228 13.05 -22.31 -39.44
N ASN A 229 11.76 -22.66 -39.49
CA ASN A 229 11.06 -23.03 -40.71
C ASN A 229 9.81 -22.16 -40.92
N GLN A 230 9.11 -22.33 -42.03
CA GLN A 230 8.01 -21.46 -42.43
C GLN A 230 6.86 -21.42 -41.42
N ASP A 231 6.50 -22.56 -40.83
CA ASP A 231 5.37 -22.62 -39.86
C ASP A 231 5.70 -21.84 -38.57
N TYR A 232 6.93 -22.03 -38.06
CA TYR A 232 7.39 -21.34 -36.87
C TYR A 232 7.57 -19.83 -37.12
N GLN A 233 8.04 -19.43 -38.30
CA GLN A 233 8.18 -18.04 -38.69
C GLN A 233 6.80 -17.36 -38.72
N ALA A 234 5.80 -17.98 -39.32
CA ALA A 234 4.42 -17.44 -39.38
C ALA A 234 3.84 -17.27 -37.97
N ARG A 235 3.94 -18.26 -37.12
CA ARG A 235 3.48 -18.22 -35.74
C ARG A 235 4.23 -17.15 -34.93
N LEU A 236 5.54 -17.04 -35.12
CA LEU A 236 6.35 -16.01 -34.43
C LEU A 236 5.90 -14.61 -34.79
N GLU A 237 5.69 -14.30 -36.08
CA GLU A 237 5.25 -12.99 -36.54
C GLU A 237 3.87 -12.63 -35.97
N GLU A 238 2.96 -13.59 -35.95
CA GLU A 238 1.63 -13.41 -35.36
C GLU A 238 1.72 -13.04 -33.87
N GLU A 239 2.49 -13.79 -33.08
CA GLU A 239 2.67 -13.53 -31.65
C GLU A 239 3.37 -12.20 -31.39
N LEU A 240 4.45 -11.88 -32.11
CA LEU A 240 5.18 -10.63 -31.98
C LEU A 240 4.28 -9.43 -32.32
N SER A 241 3.41 -9.53 -33.32
CA SER A 241 2.44 -8.49 -33.64
C SER A 241 1.47 -8.25 -32.49
N VAL A 242 0.93 -9.31 -31.88
CA VAL A 242 0.02 -9.18 -30.74
C VAL A 242 0.73 -8.57 -29.52
N ILE A 243 1.94 -9.06 -29.20
CA ILE A 243 2.75 -8.57 -28.07
C ILE A 243 3.03 -7.06 -28.26
N HIS A 244 3.42 -6.65 -29.48
CA HIS A 244 3.72 -5.26 -29.78
C HIS A 244 2.49 -4.37 -29.69
N ASP A 245 1.37 -4.77 -30.29
CA ASP A 245 0.12 -4.01 -30.28
C ASP A 245 -0.42 -3.83 -28.84
N MET A 246 -0.17 -4.79 -27.96
CA MET A 246 -0.52 -4.71 -26.54
C MET A 246 0.53 -3.99 -25.70
N GLY A 247 1.71 -3.65 -26.25
CA GLY A 247 2.77 -2.90 -25.57
C GLY A 247 3.63 -3.72 -24.61
N PHE A 248 3.71 -5.05 -24.75
CA PHE A 248 4.40 -5.93 -23.80
C PHE A 248 5.81 -6.38 -24.24
N ASP A 249 6.40 -5.74 -25.25
CA ASP A 249 7.75 -6.08 -25.73
C ASP A 249 8.79 -6.01 -24.58
N ASP A 250 8.82 -4.90 -23.86
CA ASP A 250 9.73 -4.73 -22.71
C ASP A 250 9.49 -5.76 -21.60
N TYR A 251 8.23 -6.12 -21.35
CA TYR A 251 7.88 -7.09 -20.33
C TYR A 251 8.53 -8.48 -20.60
N PHE A 252 8.45 -8.97 -21.84
CA PHE A 252 9.10 -10.22 -22.23
C PHE A 252 10.62 -10.14 -22.08
N LEU A 253 11.21 -9.02 -22.44
CA LEU A 253 12.66 -8.81 -22.31
C LEU A 253 13.11 -8.73 -20.85
N VAL A 254 12.33 -8.11 -19.97
CA VAL A 254 12.60 -8.09 -18.53
C VAL A 254 12.53 -9.50 -17.93
N VAL A 255 11.51 -10.27 -18.27
CA VAL A 255 11.38 -11.66 -17.82
C VAL A 255 12.56 -12.51 -18.33
N TRP A 256 12.92 -12.36 -19.60
CA TRP A 256 14.08 -13.02 -20.18
C TRP A 256 15.38 -12.67 -19.44
N ASP A 257 15.61 -11.40 -19.15
CA ASP A 257 16.79 -10.90 -18.44
C ASP A 257 16.93 -11.51 -17.05
N LEU A 258 15.84 -11.57 -16.31
CA LEU A 258 15.82 -12.13 -14.96
C LEU A 258 16.11 -13.62 -14.97
N LEU A 259 15.53 -14.37 -15.89
CA LEU A 259 15.81 -15.80 -16.05
C LEU A 259 17.26 -16.06 -16.50
N ARG A 260 17.77 -15.22 -17.42
CA ARG A 260 19.17 -15.26 -17.86
C ARG A 260 20.12 -14.99 -16.69
N PHE A 261 19.83 -13.98 -15.87
CA PHE A 261 20.64 -13.71 -14.68
C PHE A 261 20.71 -14.93 -13.76
N GLY A 262 19.59 -15.52 -13.38
CA GLY A 262 19.58 -16.69 -12.51
C GLY A 262 20.37 -17.87 -13.08
N ARG A 263 20.19 -18.16 -14.36
CA ARG A 263 20.94 -19.22 -15.04
C ARG A 263 22.45 -18.96 -15.11
N SER A 264 22.83 -17.69 -15.32
CA SER A 264 24.24 -17.28 -15.34
C SER A 264 24.94 -17.44 -13.99
N GLN A 265 24.18 -17.37 -12.90
CA GLN A 265 24.67 -17.64 -11.54
C GLN A 265 24.66 -19.14 -11.19
N GLY A 266 24.20 -20.00 -12.10
CA GLY A 266 24.07 -21.44 -11.85
C GLY A 266 22.83 -21.81 -11.01
N TYR A 267 21.87 -20.91 -10.86
CA TYR A 267 20.66 -21.21 -10.12
C TYR A 267 19.70 -22.06 -10.96
N TYR A 268 19.06 -23.02 -10.32
CA TYR A 268 17.98 -23.76 -10.96
C TYR A 268 16.75 -22.85 -11.09
N MET A 269 16.47 -22.44 -12.32
CA MET A 269 15.30 -21.63 -12.65
C MET A 269 14.17 -22.53 -13.11
N GLY A 270 12.99 -22.38 -12.54
CA GLY A 270 11.80 -23.10 -12.99
C GLY A 270 11.48 -22.76 -14.44
N MET A 271 10.91 -23.74 -15.15
CA MET A 271 10.34 -23.50 -16.47
C MET A 271 8.97 -22.84 -16.31
N GLY A 272 8.69 -21.80 -17.12
CA GLY A 272 7.41 -21.13 -17.10
C GLY A 272 6.24 -22.10 -17.21
N ARG A 273 5.14 -21.77 -16.55
CA ARG A 273 3.95 -22.60 -16.43
C ARG A 273 2.68 -21.78 -16.73
N GLY A 274 1.54 -22.42 -16.65
CA GLY A 274 0.24 -21.76 -16.89
C GLY A 274 0.02 -21.39 -18.36
N SER A 275 -0.62 -20.26 -18.62
CA SER A 275 -0.98 -19.82 -19.97
C SER A 275 0.23 -19.42 -20.84
N ALA A 276 1.32 -19.00 -20.22
CA ALA A 276 2.56 -18.60 -20.92
C ALA A 276 3.15 -19.73 -21.79
N VAL A 277 2.87 -21.00 -21.45
CA VAL A 277 3.29 -22.18 -22.23
C VAL A 277 2.72 -22.18 -23.66
N GLY A 278 1.64 -21.45 -23.90
CA GLY A 278 1.06 -21.26 -25.25
C GLY A 278 1.83 -20.29 -26.14
N SER A 279 2.89 -19.63 -25.65
CA SER A 279 3.67 -18.63 -26.41
C SER A 279 4.93 -19.21 -27.01
N LEU A 280 5.07 -19.09 -28.34
CA LEU A 280 6.30 -19.44 -29.07
C LEU A 280 7.43 -18.45 -28.74
N VAL A 281 7.11 -17.16 -28.56
CA VAL A 281 8.10 -16.15 -28.14
C VAL A 281 8.69 -16.52 -26.78
N ALA A 282 7.85 -16.90 -25.80
CA ALA A 282 8.31 -17.36 -24.50
C ALA A 282 9.20 -18.60 -24.59
N TYR A 283 8.86 -19.55 -25.45
CA TYR A 283 9.66 -20.74 -25.71
C TYR A 283 11.00 -20.40 -26.40
N ALA A 284 10.97 -19.52 -27.40
CA ALA A 284 12.18 -19.07 -28.09
C ALA A 284 13.19 -18.38 -27.16
N LEU A 285 12.69 -17.67 -26.15
CA LEU A 285 13.49 -16.96 -25.14
C LEU A 285 13.87 -17.84 -23.93
N ASP A 286 13.58 -19.14 -23.96
CA ASP A 286 13.76 -20.05 -22.82
C ASP A 286 13.04 -19.62 -21.52
N ILE A 287 11.95 -18.86 -21.66
CA ILE A 287 11.05 -18.55 -20.56
C ILE A 287 10.22 -19.77 -20.21
N THR A 288 9.75 -20.49 -21.23
CA THR A 288 9.02 -21.76 -21.10
C THR A 288 9.81 -22.90 -21.75
N GLY A 289 9.55 -24.14 -21.33
CA GLY A 289 10.26 -25.32 -21.80
C GLY A 289 9.49 -26.24 -22.76
N ILE A 290 8.27 -25.83 -23.14
CA ILE A 290 7.39 -26.65 -24.01
C ILE A 290 7.20 -25.91 -25.34
N ASP A 291 7.41 -26.64 -26.45
CA ASP A 291 7.14 -26.14 -27.79
C ASP A 291 5.61 -26.06 -28.04
N PRO A 292 5.04 -24.86 -28.12
CA PRO A 292 3.58 -24.70 -28.26
C PRO A 292 3.09 -25.11 -29.64
N VAL A 293 3.91 -25.01 -30.70
CA VAL A 293 3.54 -25.39 -32.06
C VAL A 293 3.43 -26.89 -32.17
N ALA A 294 4.45 -27.62 -31.70
CA ALA A 294 4.45 -29.08 -31.68
C ALA A 294 3.34 -29.70 -30.82
N LYS A 295 2.86 -28.97 -29.82
CA LYS A 295 1.79 -29.40 -28.89
C LYS A 295 0.44 -28.82 -29.23
N ASN A 296 0.29 -28.07 -30.31
CA ASN A 296 -0.94 -27.39 -30.72
C ASN A 296 -1.56 -26.49 -29.61
N LEU A 297 -0.72 -25.78 -28.87
CA LEU A 297 -1.15 -24.86 -27.82
C LEU A 297 -1.53 -23.51 -28.43
N ILE A 298 -2.56 -22.91 -27.85
CA ILE A 298 -3.20 -21.69 -28.35
C ILE A 298 -2.63 -20.47 -27.65
N PHE A 299 -2.08 -19.52 -28.41
CA PHE A 299 -1.50 -18.27 -27.90
C PHE A 299 -2.55 -17.33 -27.28
N GLU A 300 -3.74 -17.28 -27.87
CA GLU A 300 -4.84 -16.39 -27.44
C GLU A 300 -5.35 -16.69 -26.02
N ARG A 301 -5.00 -17.84 -25.47
CA ARG A 301 -5.25 -18.17 -24.06
C ARG A 301 -4.31 -17.42 -23.11
N PHE A 302 -3.16 -17.00 -23.61
CA PHE A 302 -2.15 -16.23 -22.88
C PHE A 302 -2.36 -14.73 -23.11
N LEU A 303 -2.33 -14.27 -24.36
CA LEU A 303 -2.57 -12.87 -24.75
C LEU A 303 -3.59 -12.80 -25.89
N ASN A 304 -4.54 -11.88 -25.79
CA ASN A 304 -5.57 -11.66 -26.78
C ASN A 304 -5.88 -10.17 -26.91
N ARG A 305 -5.83 -9.61 -28.13
CA ARG A 305 -6.15 -8.20 -28.42
C ARG A 305 -7.57 -7.82 -28.01
N GLU A 306 -8.52 -8.72 -28.12
CA GLU A 306 -9.93 -8.47 -27.78
C GLU A 306 -10.16 -8.42 -26.27
N ARG A 307 -9.27 -9.02 -25.50
CA ARG A 307 -9.30 -9.04 -24.05
C ARG A 307 -7.98 -8.50 -23.51
N TYR A 308 -7.96 -7.19 -23.25
CA TYR A 308 -6.78 -6.58 -22.63
C TYR A 308 -6.60 -7.10 -21.19
N THR A 309 -5.70 -8.03 -21.02
CA THR A 309 -5.27 -8.54 -19.74
C THR A 309 -3.76 -8.46 -19.66
N MET A 310 -3.25 -8.18 -18.45
CA MET A 310 -1.81 -8.21 -18.22
C MET A 310 -1.28 -9.63 -18.39
N PRO A 311 -0.11 -9.81 -19.02
CA PRO A 311 0.55 -11.10 -19.04
C PRO A 311 0.94 -11.50 -17.61
N ASP A 312 0.77 -12.78 -17.30
CA ASP A 312 1.12 -13.36 -16.01
C ASP A 312 2.16 -14.48 -16.25
N ILE A 313 3.43 -14.11 -16.14
CA ILE A 313 4.54 -15.04 -16.22
C ILE A 313 5.17 -15.16 -14.84
N ASP A 314 4.90 -16.29 -14.19
CA ASP A 314 5.53 -16.63 -12.92
C ASP A 314 7.03 -16.93 -13.12
N ILE A 315 7.86 -16.28 -12.34
CA ILE A 315 9.30 -16.56 -12.30
C ILE A 315 9.58 -17.40 -11.06
N ASP A 316 9.77 -18.69 -11.27
CA ASP A 316 10.08 -19.64 -10.21
C ASP A 316 11.58 -19.63 -9.90
N ILE A 317 11.94 -19.24 -8.67
CA ILE A 317 13.32 -19.15 -8.20
C ILE A 317 13.49 -19.94 -6.90
N PRO A 318 14.67 -20.52 -6.60
CA PRO A 318 14.92 -21.08 -5.28
C PRO A 318 14.87 -20.01 -4.19
N ASP A 319 14.15 -20.28 -3.11
CA ASP A 319 13.94 -19.34 -2.01
C ASP A 319 15.25 -18.75 -1.45
N ILE A 320 16.29 -19.55 -1.37
CA ILE A 320 17.60 -19.15 -0.83
C ILE A 320 18.29 -18.07 -1.67
N TYR A 321 17.99 -17.97 -2.97
CA TYR A 321 18.58 -16.97 -3.87
C TYR A 321 17.69 -15.77 -4.12
N ARG A 322 16.47 -15.75 -3.57
CA ARG A 322 15.54 -14.66 -3.74
C ARG A 322 16.12 -13.28 -3.36
N PRO A 323 16.86 -13.12 -2.25
CA PRO A 323 17.48 -11.83 -1.91
C PRO A 323 18.46 -11.34 -2.98
N GLU A 324 19.21 -12.25 -3.63
CA GLU A 324 20.15 -11.88 -4.70
C GLU A 324 19.42 -11.41 -5.95
N PHE A 325 18.29 -12.04 -6.30
CA PHE A 325 17.41 -11.57 -7.37
C PHE A 325 16.85 -10.18 -7.10
N ILE A 326 16.37 -9.95 -5.88
CA ILE A 326 15.85 -8.65 -5.46
C ILE A 326 16.92 -7.56 -5.61
N ARG A 327 18.14 -7.82 -5.16
CA ARG A 327 19.27 -6.89 -5.33
C ARG A 327 19.63 -6.68 -6.81
N TYR A 328 19.63 -7.73 -7.62
CA TYR A 328 19.86 -7.62 -9.07
C TYR A 328 18.81 -6.71 -9.73
N VAL A 329 17.52 -6.89 -9.43
CA VAL A 329 16.43 -6.07 -9.96
C VAL A 329 16.64 -4.60 -9.57
N ARG A 330 16.92 -4.34 -8.29
CA ARG A 330 17.21 -2.98 -7.79
C ARG A 330 18.36 -2.33 -8.55
N ASP A 331 19.47 -3.04 -8.70
CA ASP A 331 20.70 -2.50 -9.28
C ASP A 331 20.58 -2.35 -10.81
N ARG A 332 19.83 -3.24 -11.46
CA ARG A 332 19.63 -3.23 -12.92
C ARG A 332 18.63 -2.19 -13.38
N TYR A 333 17.51 -2.05 -12.69
CA TYR A 333 16.40 -1.17 -13.09
C TYR A 333 16.36 0.15 -12.32
N GLY A 334 17.07 0.27 -11.22
CA GLY A 334 17.18 1.47 -10.41
C GLY A 334 16.40 1.40 -9.09
N SER A 335 17.00 1.94 -8.03
CA SER A 335 16.45 1.87 -6.67
C SER A 335 15.11 2.59 -6.47
N ILE A 336 14.80 3.58 -7.31
CA ILE A 336 13.52 4.33 -7.28
C ILE A 336 12.52 3.82 -8.32
N HIS A 337 12.90 2.83 -9.12
CA HIS A 337 12.10 2.22 -10.20
C HIS A 337 11.63 0.81 -9.86
N ALA A 338 12.10 0.24 -8.76
CA ALA A 338 11.74 -1.10 -8.32
C ALA A 338 11.44 -1.13 -6.83
N ALA A 339 10.41 -1.89 -6.44
CA ALA A 339 10.05 -2.07 -5.03
C ALA A 339 9.37 -3.43 -4.81
N GLN A 340 9.54 -3.98 -3.61
CA GLN A 340 8.74 -5.11 -3.15
C GLN A 340 7.35 -4.61 -2.72
N ILE A 341 6.34 -5.42 -2.94
CA ILE A 341 4.97 -5.05 -2.61
C ILE A 341 4.67 -5.38 -1.16
N VAL A 342 4.00 -4.47 -0.46
CA VAL A 342 3.52 -4.68 0.91
C VAL A 342 2.29 -5.59 0.93
N THR A 343 2.12 -6.33 2.02
CA THR A 343 0.84 -6.94 2.38
C THR A 343 0.36 -6.41 3.72
N TYR A 344 -0.96 -6.27 3.86
CA TYR A 344 -1.60 -5.92 5.12
C TYR A 344 -2.17 -7.19 5.75
N SER A 345 -1.66 -7.57 6.91
CA SER A 345 -2.32 -8.61 7.71
C SER A 345 -3.40 -7.99 8.58
N THR A 346 -4.49 -8.70 8.77
CA THR A 346 -5.60 -8.29 9.62
C THR A 346 -5.69 -9.15 10.87
N PHE A 347 -6.46 -8.70 11.85
CA PHE A 347 -6.80 -9.53 13.01
C PHE A 347 -7.78 -10.62 12.57
N GLY A 348 -7.30 -11.82 12.28
CA GLY A 348 -8.15 -12.99 12.15
C GLY A 348 -8.70 -13.43 13.50
N ALA A 349 -9.77 -14.21 13.51
CA ALA A 349 -10.49 -14.64 14.74
C ALA A 349 -9.56 -15.15 15.86
N LYS A 350 -8.68 -16.09 15.55
CA LYS A 350 -7.72 -16.63 16.55
C LYS A 350 -6.72 -15.59 17.05
N GLN A 351 -6.24 -14.72 16.13
CA GLN A 351 -5.26 -13.70 16.46
C GLN A 351 -5.89 -12.59 17.31
N ALA A 352 -7.12 -12.18 16.99
CA ALA A 352 -7.86 -11.22 17.80
C ALA A 352 -8.03 -11.70 19.24
N ILE A 353 -8.42 -12.95 19.44
CA ILE A 353 -8.50 -13.55 20.78
C ILE A 353 -7.14 -13.52 21.47
N ARG A 354 -6.07 -13.99 20.81
CA ARG A 354 -4.74 -14.01 21.41
C ARG A 354 -4.26 -12.63 21.83
N ASP A 355 -4.35 -11.66 20.94
CA ASP A 355 -3.85 -10.31 21.19
C ASP A 355 -4.64 -9.60 22.29
N VAL A 356 -5.98 -9.70 22.29
CA VAL A 356 -6.84 -9.05 23.28
C VAL A 356 -6.75 -9.73 24.65
N PHE A 357 -6.95 -11.05 24.71
CA PHE A 357 -6.97 -11.78 25.97
C PHE A 357 -5.61 -11.74 26.69
N LYS A 358 -4.52 -11.75 25.92
CA LYS A 358 -3.17 -11.54 26.47
C LYS A 358 -3.03 -10.20 27.21
N ARG A 359 -3.69 -9.13 26.72
CA ARG A 359 -3.65 -7.80 27.37
C ARG A 359 -4.48 -7.73 28.66
N TYR A 360 -5.41 -8.66 28.84
CA TYR A 360 -6.10 -8.90 30.10
C TYR A 360 -5.30 -9.81 31.07
N GLY A 361 -4.12 -10.28 30.65
CA GLY A 361 -3.27 -11.15 31.50
C GLY A 361 -3.63 -12.63 31.46
N VAL A 362 -4.41 -13.05 30.45
CA VAL A 362 -4.76 -14.47 30.27
C VAL A 362 -3.51 -15.27 29.89
N PRO A 363 -3.18 -16.35 30.64
CA PRO A 363 -1.98 -17.12 30.39
C PRO A 363 -2.04 -17.93 29.08
N GLU A 364 -0.89 -18.22 28.49
CA GLU A 364 -0.76 -18.84 27.17
C GLU A 364 -1.47 -20.22 27.05
N TYR A 365 -1.49 -21.00 28.11
CA TYR A 365 -2.18 -22.29 28.10
C TYR A 365 -3.71 -22.13 27.96
N GLU A 366 -4.30 -21.11 28.61
CA GLU A 366 -5.73 -20.79 28.46
C GLU A 366 -6.02 -20.24 27.05
N LEU A 367 -5.15 -19.34 26.53
CA LEU A 367 -5.26 -18.84 25.17
C LEU A 367 -5.26 -19.95 24.14
N THR A 368 -4.40 -20.93 24.32
CA THR A 368 -4.32 -22.10 23.45
C THR A 368 -5.60 -22.95 23.53
N ALA A 369 -6.13 -23.15 24.72
CA ALA A 369 -7.39 -23.89 24.91
C ALA A 369 -8.59 -23.18 24.26
N ILE A 370 -8.66 -21.84 24.37
CA ILE A 370 -9.70 -21.02 23.78
C ILE A 370 -9.60 -21.08 22.24
N THR A 371 -8.42 -20.81 21.68
CA THR A 371 -8.24 -20.70 20.21
C THR A 371 -8.33 -22.01 19.46
N LYS A 372 -8.10 -23.16 20.12
CA LYS A 372 -8.34 -24.50 19.55
C LYS A 372 -9.81 -24.76 19.21
N LYS A 373 -10.74 -24.07 19.87
CA LYS A 373 -12.18 -24.20 19.63
C LYS A 373 -12.69 -23.38 18.44
N ILE A 374 -11.83 -22.53 17.83
CA ILE A 374 -12.14 -21.73 16.66
C ILE A 374 -11.61 -22.46 15.42
N ALA A 375 -12.49 -22.79 14.46
CA ALA A 375 -12.06 -23.40 13.20
C ALA A 375 -11.30 -22.38 12.32
N SER A 376 -10.57 -22.86 11.30
CA SER A 376 -9.71 -22.00 10.48
C SER A 376 -10.46 -20.99 9.62
N LYS A 377 -11.73 -21.27 9.32
CA LYS A 377 -12.61 -20.41 8.50
C LYS A 377 -13.65 -19.63 9.29
N ASP A 378 -13.68 -19.81 10.62
CA ASP A 378 -14.66 -19.13 11.46
C ASP A 378 -14.28 -17.67 11.67
N THR A 379 -15.30 -16.81 11.71
CA THR A 379 -15.26 -15.53 12.40
C THR A 379 -15.52 -15.76 13.89
N LEU A 380 -15.25 -14.78 14.73
CA LEU A 380 -15.57 -14.87 16.17
C LEU A 380 -17.07 -15.04 16.40
N THR A 381 -17.91 -14.40 15.60
CA THR A 381 -19.36 -14.54 15.65
C THR A 381 -19.79 -15.97 15.31
N THR A 382 -19.33 -16.51 14.17
CA THR A 382 -19.69 -17.88 13.77
C THR A 382 -19.16 -18.94 14.73
N ALA A 383 -17.96 -18.75 15.29
CA ALA A 383 -17.42 -19.64 16.31
C ALA A 383 -18.26 -19.62 17.60
N TYR A 384 -18.70 -18.44 18.04
CA TYR A 384 -19.54 -18.29 19.23
C TYR A 384 -20.93 -18.91 19.05
N GLU A 385 -21.54 -18.75 17.89
CA GLU A 385 -22.85 -19.31 17.56
C GLU A 385 -22.79 -20.82 17.34
N GLY A 386 -21.78 -21.31 16.64
CA GLY A 386 -21.68 -22.70 16.21
C GLY A 386 -20.99 -23.64 17.20
N ASN A 387 -20.20 -23.15 18.15
CA ASN A 387 -19.45 -23.98 19.09
C ASN A 387 -19.87 -23.74 20.54
N LEU A 388 -20.72 -24.66 21.08
CA LEU A 388 -21.20 -24.55 22.45
C LEU A 388 -20.06 -24.50 23.49
N GLY A 389 -19.00 -25.30 23.30
CA GLY A 389 -17.85 -25.32 24.23
C GLY A 389 -17.04 -24.01 24.17
N PHE A 390 -16.95 -23.34 23.03
CA PHE A 390 -16.36 -22.01 22.90
C PHE A 390 -17.22 -20.97 23.63
N ARG A 391 -18.51 -20.97 23.38
CA ARG A 391 -19.49 -20.07 24.02
C ARG A 391 -19.45 -20.19 25.54
N GLN A 392 -19.52 -21.40 26.07
CA GLN A 392 -19.46 -21.64 27.51
C GLN A 392 -18.13 -21.13 28.13
N LEU A 393 -17.03 -21.31 27.43
CA LEU A 393 -15.74 -20.82 27.89
C LEU A 393 -15.68 -19.28 27.94
N ILE A 394 -16.19 -18.60 26.90
CA ILE A 394 -16.29 -17.14 26.91
C ILE A 394 -17.22 -16.65 28.03
N GLN A 395 -18.34 -17.33 28.27
CA GLN A 395 -19.29 -16.97 29.32
C GLN A 395 -18.81 -17.29 30.75
N SER A 396 -17.78 -18.09 30.88
CA SER A 396 -17.29 -18.57 32.20
C SER A 396 -16.74 -17.48 33.11
N LYS A 397 -16.20 -16.38 32.53
CA LYS A 397 -15.63 -15.23 33.26
C LYS A 397 -16.14 -13.93 32.62
N MET A 398 -16.51 -12.95 33.45
CA MET A 398 -16.94 -11.63 32.97
C MET A 398 -15.83 -10.93 32.17
N GLU A 399 -14.57 -11.11 32.57
CA GLU A 399 -13.41 -10.60 31.87
C GLU A 399 -13.25 -11.18 30.46
N TYR A 400 -13.58 -12.47 30.26
CA TYR A 400 -13.58 -13.12 28.96
C TYR A 400 -14.70 -12.57 28.05
N GLN A 401 -15.88 -12.29 28.61
CA GLN A 401 -16.97 -11.68 27.84
C GLN A 401 -16.59 -10.30 27.34
N LYS A 402 -16.00 -9.44 28.20
CA LYS A 402 -15.52 -8.13 27.80
C LYS A 402 -14.42 -8.21 26.74
N ALA A 403 -13.42 -9.04 26.98
CA ALA A 403 -12.33 -9.27 26.02
C ALA A 403 -12.85 -9.77 24.66
N PHE A 404 -13.86 -10.64 24.68
CA PHE A 404 -14.49 -11.17 23.47
C PHE A 404 -15.21 -10.08 22.66
N GLU A 405 -15.96 -9.19 23.31
CA GLU A 405 -16.63 -8.07 22.64
C GLU A 405 -15.60 -7.13 21.95
N ILE A 406 -14.49 -6.83 22.62
CA ILE A 406 -13.39 -6.06 22.01
C ILE A 406 -12.76 -6.82 20.85
N ALA A 407 -12.50 -8.13 21.01
CA ALA A 407 -11.94 -8.96 19.95
C ALA A 407 -12.83 -8.98 18.70
N LYS A 408 -14.15 -9.07 18.87
CA LYS A 408 -15.11 -8.97 17.74
C LYS A 408 -15.04 -7.61 17.03
N LYS A 409 -14.88 -6.52 17.77
CA LYS A 409 -14.78 -5.17 17.18
C LYS A 409 -13.52 -5.00 16.34
N ILE A 410 -12.38 -5.57 16.74
CA ILE A 410 -11.11 -5.45 16.02
C ILE A 410 -10.90 -6.53 14.96
N GLU A 411 -11.69 -7.60 14.96
CA GLU A 411 -11.60 -8.65 13.93
C GLU A 411 -11.75 -8.04 12.54
N GLY A 412 -10.80 -8.37 11.64
CA GLY A 412 -10.75 -7.80 10.29
C GLY A 412 -10.00 -6.47 10.17
N TYR A 413 -9.70 -5.78 11.27
CA TYR A 413 -8.91 -4.54 11.23
C TYR A 413 -7.46 -4.81 10.81
N PRO A 414 -6.80 -3.85 10.14
CA PRO A 414 -5.37 -3.95 9.85
C PRO A 414 -4.57 -4.12 11.15
N ARG A 415 -3.66 -5.09 11.16
CA ARG A 415 -2.82 -5.42 12.31
C ARG A 415 -1.37 -4.99 12.12
N GLN A 416 -0.77 -5.41 11.03
CA GLN A 416 0.60 -5.09 10.67
C GLN A 416 0.82 -5.21 9.18
N THR A 417 1.92 -4.63 8.70
CA THR A 417 2.39 -4.82 7.33
C THR A 417 3.47 -5.89 7.27
N SER A 418 3.53 -6.60 6.16
CA SER A 418 4.60 -7.52 5.80
C SER A 418 4.97 -7.35 4.33
N ILE A 419 5.97 -8.06 3.86
CA ILE A 419 6.36 -8.05 2.46
C ILE A 419 5.59 -9.16 1.75
N HIS A 420 5.03 -8.87 0.57
CA HIS A 420 4.41 -9.87 -0.30
C HIS A 420 5.42 -10.97 -0.65
N ALA A 421 4.99 -12.22 -0.55
CA ALA A 421 5.89 -13.36 -0.71
C ALA A 421 6.59 -13.40 -2.09
N ALA A 422 5.91 -12.92 -3.14
CA ALA A 422 6.38 -13.00 -4.52
C ALA A 422 6.46 -11.64 -5.24
N GLY A 423 5.55 -10.71 -4.93
CA GLY A 423 5.31 -9.51 -5.72
C GLY A 423 6.44 -8.47 -5.67
N VAL A 424 6.90 -8.08 -6.85
CA VAL A 424 7.83 -6.96 -7.09
C VAL A 424 7.24 -6.08 -8.18
N VAL A 425 7.32 -4.77 -8.00
CA VAL A 425 6.96 -3.80 -9.04
C VAL A 425 8.22 -3.23 -9.68
N ILE A 426 8.21 -3.11 -11.00
CA ILE A 426 9.27 -2.49 -11.80
C ILE A 426 8.61 -1.51 -12.77
N SER A 427 9.14 -0.29 -12.89
CA SER A 427 8.64 0.74 -13.80
C SER A 427 9.78 1.55 -14.42
N ASP A 428 9.54 2.12 -15.60
CA ASP A 428 10.42 3.11 -16.21
C ASP A 428 10.29 4.49 -15.56
N LYS A 429 9.23 4.69 -14.76
CA LYS A 429 8.94 5.92 -14.03
C LYS A 429 9.46 5.87 -12.60
N ASN A 430 9.70 7.03 -12.01
CA ASN A 430 9.93 7.10 -10.58
C ASN A 430 8.64 6.66 -9.85
N LEU A 431 8.75 5.61 -9.06
CA LEU A 431 7.60 5.02 -8.37
C LEU A 431 6.89 6.02 -7.45
N THR A 432 7.62 6.97 -6.84
CA THR A 432 7.04 7.97 -5.93
C THR A 432 6.12 8.99 -6.61
N ASP A 433 6.10 9.04 -7.95
CA ASP A 433 5.13 9.83 -8.70
C ASP A 433 3.72 9.18 -8.71
N TYR A 434 3.62 7.88 -8.39
CA TYR A 434 2.38 7.10 -8.49
C TYR A 434 1.99 6.38 -7.22
N ILE A 435 2.96 5.95 -6.40
CA ILE A 435 2.75 5.23 -5.15
C ILE A 435 3.74 5.69 -4.08
N PRO A 436 3.34 5.72 -2.80
CA PRO A 436 4.26 5.97 -1.71
C PRO A 436 5.10 4.74 -1.39
N LEU A 437 6.33 4.95 -0.98
CA LEU A 437 7.31 3.92 -0.64
C LEU A 437 7.74 3.99 0.82
N LYS A 438 8.36 2.93 1.32
CA LYS A 438 9.02 2.88 2.62
C LYS A 438 10.32 2.10 2.55
N TYR A 439 11.11 2.19 3.62
CA TYR A 439 12.37 1.46 3.74
C TYR A 439 12.17 -0.06 3.65
N GLY A 440 13.09 -0.71 2.95
CA GLY A 440 13.27 -2.15 2.92
C GLY A 440 14.77 -2.46 2.88
N GLU A 441 15.17 -3.58 3.44
CA GLU A 441 16.59 -3.96 3.58
C GLU A 441 17.26 -4.18 2.21
N ASP A 442 16.69 -5.01 1.36
CA ASP A 442 17.24 -5.32 0.03
C ASP A 442 16.74 -4.35 -1.05
N MET A 443 15.52 -3.88 -0.94
CA MET A 443 14.83 -3.02 -1.90
C MET A 443 13.76 -2.22 -1.16
N LEU A 444 13.40 -1.04 -1.66
CA LEU A 444 12.24 -0.28 -1.15
C LEU A 444 10.98 -1.14 -1.18
N ILE A 445 10.04 -0.83 -0.30
CA ILE A 445 8.75 -1.51 -0.19
C ILE A 445 7.66 -0.51 -0.51
N THR A 446 6.63 -0.93 -1.26
CA THR A 446 5.46 -0.08 -1.52
C THR A 446 4.64 0.12 -0.24
N GLN A 447 4.02 1.29 -0.07
CA GLN A 447 3.01 1.47 0.97
C GLN A 447 1.63 0.98 0.53
N TYR A 448 1.36 0.90 -0.77
CA TYR A 448 0.14 0.30 -1.31
C TYR A 448 0.34 -1.20 -1.52
N ASP A 449 -0.70 -1.98 -1.26
CA ASP A 449 -0.74 -3.40 -1.57
C ASP A 449 -0.82 -3.68 -3.08
N ALA A 450 -0.83 -4.95 -3.47
CA ALA A 450 -0.88 -5.35 -4.87
C ALA A 450 -2.04 -4.69 -5.63
N HIS A 451 -3.23 -4.62 -5.01
CA HIS A 451 -4.39 -4.00 -5.63
C HIS A 451 -4.21 -2.49 -5.87
N GLY A 452 -3.64 -1.78 -4.90
CA GLY A 452 -3.31 -0.35 -5.05
C GLY A 452 -2.19 -0.09 -6.06
N VAL A 453 -1.18 -0.96 -6.12
CA VAL A 453 -0.09 -0.90 -7.11
C VAL A 453 -0.63 -1.09 -8.52
N GLU A 454 -1.41 -2.15 -8.76
CA GLU A 454 -2.01 -2.45 -10.06
C GLU A 454 -3.05 -1.40 -10.47
N GLY A 455 -3.83 -0.88 -9.51
CA GLY A 455 -4.79 0.20 -9.74
C GLY A 455 -4.15 1.51 -10.20
N ASN A 456 -2.86 1.71 -9.94
CA ASN A 456 -2.04 2.82 -10.46
C ASN A 456 -1.32 2.48 -11.78
N GLY A 457 -1.69 1.40 -12.44
CA GLY A 457 -1.13 1.00 -13.74
C GLY A 457 0.28 0.43 -13.69
N LEU A 458 0.79 0.13 -12.50
CA LEU A 458 2.11 -0.46 -12.30
C LEU A 458 2.05 -1.98 -12.45
N LEU A 459 3.07 -2.56 -13.08
CA LEU A 459 3.15 -3.99 -13.30
C LEU A 459 3.72 -4.70 -12.08
N LYS A 460 2.92 -5.63 -11.52
CA LYS A 460 3.40 -6.60 -10.54
C LYS A 460 4.05 -7.78 -11.25
N MET A 461 5.27 -8.11 -10.89
CA MET A 461 5.96 -9.32 -11.30
C MET A 461 6.08 -10.27 -10.12
N ASP A 462 5.74 -11.54 -10.33
CA ASP A 462 5.75 -12.54 -9.27
C ASP A 462 7.03 -13.42 -9.33
N PHE A 463 7.88 -13.26 -8.32
CA PHE A 463 9.04 -14.10 -8.06
C PHE A 463 8.65 -15.15 -7.03
N LEU A 464 8.23 -16.31 -7.50
CA LEU A 464 7.76 -17.38 -6.63
C LEU A 464 8.96 -18.20 -6.09
N GLY A 465 9.00 -18.31 -4.78
CA GLY A 465 10.02 -19.13 -4.11
C GLY A 465 9.69 -20.62 -4.21
N LEU A 466 10.56 -21.38 -4.83
CA LEU A 466 10.53 -22.85 -4.79
C LEU A 466 11.24 -23.33 -3.51
N ARG A 467 10.55 -24.11 -2.68
CA ARG A 467 11.09 -24.64 -1.43
C ARG A 467 11.77 -26.01 -1.59
N ASN A 468 11.72 -26.63 -2.77
CA ASN A 468 12.33 -27.94 -3.04
C ASN A 468 13.16 -27.91 -4.30
#